data_bc91e13430298535d77fe8ddede4df7d
#
_entry.id   bc91e13430298535d77fe8ddede4df7d
#
_cell.length_a   1.000
_cell.length_b   1.000
_cell.length_c   1.000
_cell.angle_alpha   90.00
_cell.angle_beta   90.00
_cell.angle_gamma   90.00
#
_symmetry.space_group_name_H-M   'P 1'
#
loop_
_entity.id
_entity.type
_entity.pdbx_description
1 polymer ?
#
loop_
_entity_poly.entity_id
_entity_poly.type
_entity_poly.pdbx_seq_one_letter_code
_entity_poly.pdbx_strand_id
1 'polypeptide(L)'
;MTETPTPIDDVQEQLSRAGYLADTATGTVVHLAKALSKPVLIEGPAGTGKTQLAKSVAVMTGKPLIRLQCYEGLDESKAIYEWDYRRQLLQLQLQERGGADGDDLTAAGIFGEDFLLSRPLLAAIRSEQPVVLLIDEVDRLDMEAEALLLEVLSEYQVSIPELGTVTARHIPEVFLTSNNTRDLSEALKRRCLYLHLGYPSMQREAEIVQLHVPELSDHLASEIAALVAVLRGADLKKPPSISETVDWARTLLALGAGELTDEMTRQTLSVLLKYERDITLALAELSLA
;
A
#
# COMPACT_ATOMS: atom_id res chain seq x y z
N MET A 1 -27.48 6.64 -27.47
CA MET A 1 -26.53 7.75 -27.35
C MET A 1 -25.43 7.22 -26.46
N THR A 2 -24.27 6.90 -27.03
CA THR A 2 -23.08 6.52 -26.24
C THR A 2 -22.55 7.79 -25.58
N GLU A 3 -22.70 7.88 -24.26
CA GLU A 3 -22.08 8.99 -23.49
C GLU A 3 -20.58 8.99 -23.74
N THR A 4 -20.01 10.16 -23.93
CA THR A 4 -18.55 10.31 -24.05
C THR A 4 -17.93 9.94 -22.70
N PRO A 5 -16.92 9.02 -22.65
CA PRO A 5 -16.30 8.62 -21.39
C PRO A 5 -15.79 9.85 -20.61
N THR A 6 -16.08 9.89 -19.32
CA THR A 6 -15.53 10.93 -18.45
C THR A 6 -14.08 10.62 -18.09
N PRO A 7 -13.27 11.62 -17.66
CA PRO A 7 -11.92 11.35 -17.16
C PRO A 7 -11.89 10.33 -16.00
N ILE A 8 -12.98 10.20 -15.26
CA ILE A 8 -13.13 9.23 -14.15
C ILE A 8 -13.31 7.82 -14.70
N ASP A 9 -14.15 7.65 -15.74
CA ASP A 9 -14.39 6.35 -16.39
C ASP A 9 -13.08 5.81 -16.98
N ASP A 10 -12.27 6.69 -17.60
CA ASP A 10 -10.95 6.33 -18.14
C ASP A 10 -10.00 5.83 -17.02
N VAL A 11 -9.98 6.50 -15.88
CA VAL A 11 -9.19 6.05 -14.70
C VAL A 11 -9.68 4.70 -14.20
N GLN A 12 -10.99 4.47 -14.10
CA GLN A 12 -11.55 3.20 -13.67
C GLN A 12 -11.18 2.07 -14.64
N GLU A 13 -11.27 2.31 -15.94
CA GLU A 13 -10.89 1.33 -16.96
C GLU A 13 -9.38 1.00 -16.90
N GLN A 14 -8.52 2.00 -16.74
CA GLN A 14 -7.08 1.80 -16.61
C GLN A 14 -6.72 1.03 -15.34
N LEU A 15 -7.39 1.32 -14.20
CA LEU A 15 -7.22 0.57 -12.95
C LEU A 15 -7.69 -0.88 -13.11
N SER A 16 -8.81 -1.10 -13.79
CA SER A 16 -9.30 -2.46 -14.08
C SER A 16 -8.30 -3.27 -14.88
N ARG A 17 -7.70 -2.68 -15.93
CA ARG A 17 -6.61 -3.30 -16.70
C ARG A 17 -5.35 -3.57 -15.85
N ALA A 18 -5.13 -2.77 -14.82
CA ALA A 18 -4.05 -2.96 -13.84
C ALA A 18 -4.43 -3.93 -12.70
N GLY A 19 -5.55 -4.65 -12.82
CA GLY A 19 -5.99 -5.65 -11.85
C GLY A 19 -6.68 -5.07 -10.61
N TYR A 20 -7.25 -3.86 -10.69
CA TYR A 20 -7.97 -3.24 -9.59
C TYR A 20 -9.33 -2.72 -10.05
N LEU A 21 -10.39 -3.32 -9.55
CA LEU A 21 -11.74 -2.84 -9.82
C LEU A 21 -12.03 -1.62 -8.91
N ALA A 22 -12.06 -0.42 -9.48
CA ALA A 22 -12.36 0.81 -8.76
C ALA A 22 -13.85 1.17 -8.89
N ASP A 23 -14.44 1.67 -7.81
CA ASP A 23 -15.72 2.37 -7.87
C ASP A 23 -15.54 3.83 -8.31
N THR A 24 -16.63 4.55 -8.51
CA THR A 24 -16.60 5.95 -8.94
C THR A 24 -15.88 6.86 -7.92
N ALA A 25 -16.04 6.59 -6.62
CA ALA A 25 -15.38 7.37 -5.56
C ALA A 25 -13.87 7.20 -5.64
N THR A 26 -13.39 5.96 -5.77
CA THR A 26 -11.97 5.62 -5.94
C THR A 26 -11.39 6.25 -7.21
N GLY A 27 -12.09 6.09 -8.35
CA GLY A 27 -11.67 6.71 -9.62
C GLY A 27 -11.58 8.23 -9.53
N THR A 28 -12.54 8.86 -8.88
CA THR A 28 -12.55 10.30 -8.64
C THR A 28 -11.37 10.75 -7.80
N VAL A 29 -11.10 10.09 -6.66
CA VAL A 29 -9.99 10.47 -5.78
C VAL A 29 -8.64 10.27 -6.47
N VAL A 30 -8.43 9.18 -7.20
CA VAL A 30 -7.20 8.94 -7.97
C VAL A 30 -7.01 10.02 -9.05
N HIS A 31 -8.08 10.39 -9.78
CA HIS A 31 -8.03 11.47 -10.76
C HIS A 31 -7.65 12.80 -10.12
N LEU A 32 -8.31 13.19 -9.01
CA LEU A 32 -8.05 14.43 -8.31
C LEU A 32 -6.66 14.47 -7.66
N ALA A 33 -6.17 13.36 -7.13
CA ALA A 33 -4.83 13.27 -6.56
C ALA A 33 -3.76 13.68 -7.59
N LYS A 34 -3.87 13.17 -8.81
CA LYS A 34 -3.00 13.51 -9.91
C LYS A 34 -3.18 14.97 -10.36
N ALA A 35 -4.42 15.42 -10.53
CA ALA A 35 -4.72 16.78 -11.01
C ALA A 35 -4.29 17.88 -10.03
N LEU A 36 -4.39 17.61 -8.72
CA LEU A 36 -4.09 18.56 -7.66
C LEU A 36 -2.70 18.34 -7.02
N SER A 37 -1.97 17.32 -7.43
CA SER A 37 -0.70 16.91 -6.81
C SER A 37 -0.83 16.73 -5.28
N LYS A 38 -1.95 16.16 -4.83
CA LYS A 38 -2.24 15.93 -3.41
C LYS A 38 -2.06 14.47 -3.02
N PRO A 39 -1.50 14.19 -1.84
CA PRO A 39 -1.50 12.85 -1.26
C PRO A 39 -2.93 12.31 -1.08
N VAL A 40 -3.07 10.99 -1.13
CA VAL A 40 -4.32 10.27 -0.81
C VAL A 40 -4.14 9.50 0.48
N LEU A 41 -4.97 9.76 1.47
CA LEU A 41 -5.10 8.93 2.67
C LEU A 41 -6.22 7.92 2.46
N ILE A 42 -5.86 6.63 2.47
CA ILE A 42 -6.79 5.51 2.28
C ILE A 42 -6.98 4.82 3.61
N GLU A 43 -8.16 4.94 4.19
CA GLU A 43 -8.52 4.28 5.44
C GLU A 43 -9.54 3.16 5.22
N GLY A 44 -9.55 2.18 6.10
CA GLY A 44 -10.53 1.10 6.10
C GLY A 44 -10.00 -0.18 6.75
N PRO A 45 -10.83 -1.21 6.89
CA PRO A 45 -10.44 -2.50 7.48
C PRO A 45 -9.24 -3.13 6.79
N ALA A 46 -8.51 -3.99 7.51
CA ALA A 46 -7.41 -4.73 6.91
C ALA A 46 -7.91 -5.62 5.75
N GLY A 47 -7.13 -5.69 4.67
CA GLY A 47 -7.43 -6.57 3.53
C GLY A 47 -8.52 -6.09 2.57
N THR A 48 -8.88 -4.79 2.60
CA THR A 48 -9.83 -4.17 1.64
C THR A 48 -9.19 -3.68 0.34
N GLY A 49 -7.91 -3.96 0.11
CA GLY A 49 -7.23 -3.59 -1.14
C GLY A 49 -6.55 -2.22 -1.13
N LYS A 50 -6.36 -1.57 0.03
CA LYS A 50 -5.71 -0.24 0.14
C LYS A 50 -4.32 -0.18 -0.49
N THR A 51 -3.45 -1.07 -0.09
CA THR A 51 -2.09 -1.21 -0.64
C THR A 51 -2.11 -1.58 -2.13
N GLN A 52 -3.09 -2.39 -2.54
CA GLN A 52 -3.25 -2.81 -3.93
C GLN A 52 -3.62 -1.63 -4.84
N LEU A 53 -4.43 -0.68 -4.38
CA LEU A 53 -4.76 0.51 -5.15
C LEU A 53 -3.50 1.28 -5.57
N ALA A 54 -2.59 1.57 -4.64
CA ALA A 54 -1.33 2.27 -4.95
C ALA A 54 -0.44 1.48 -5.94
N LYS A 55 -0.37 0.15 -5.78
CA LYS A 55 0.35 -0.73 -6.73
C LYS A 55 -0.27 -0.67 -8.12
N SER A 56 -1.60 -0.72 -8.21
CA SER A 56 -2.30 -0.66 -9.49
C SER A 56 -2.18 0.71 -10.16
N VAL A 57 -2.13 1.80 -9.39
CA VAL A 57 -1.82 3.13 -9.93
C VAL A 57 -0.40 3.18 -10.51
N ALA A 58 0.58 2.57 -9.83
CA ALA A 58 1.95 2.48 -10.37
C ALA A 58 2.00 1.71 -11.70
N VAL A 59 1.30 0.56 -11.79
CA VAL A 59 1.17 -0.22 -13.03
C VAL A 59 0.44 0.58 -14.12
N MET A 60 -0.70 1.18 -13.79
CA MET A 60 -1.52 1.98 -14.71
C MET A 60 -0.72 3.14 -15.33
N THR A 61 0.11 3.80 -14.51
CA THR A 61 0.88 4.98 -14.95
C THR A 61 2.27 4.64 -15.51
N GLY A 62 2.70 3.38 -15.40
CA GLY A 62 4.04 2.93 -15.78
C GLY A 62 5.15 3.52 -14.90
N LYS A 63 4.82 4.01 -13.71
CA LYS A 63 5.77 4.63 -12.78
C LYS A 63 6.34 3.61 -11.80
N PRO A 64 7.62 3.72 -11.43
CA PRO A 64 8.17 2.92 -10.34
C PRO A 64 7.42 3.16 -9.03
N LEU A 65 7.20 2.08 -8.27
CA LEU A 65 6.64 2.14 -6.93
C LEU A 65 7.77 2.15 -5.90
N ILE A 66 7.80 3.20 -5.08
CA ILE A 66 8.64 3.27 -3.89
C ILE A 66 7.73 3.05 -2.68
N ARG A 67 8.09 2.10 -1.80
CA ARG A 67 7.29 1.76 -0.62
C ARG A 67 8.04 2.03 0.66
N LEU A 68 7.41 2.78 1.56
CA LEU A 68 7.77 2.89 2.97
C LEU A 68 6.75 2.09 3.78
N GLN A 69 7.18 0.98 4.39
CA GLN A 69 6.37 0.24 5.35
C GLN A 69 6.55 0.88 6.71
N CYS A 70 5.47 1.39 7.30
CA CYS A 70 5.48 1.97 8.62
C CYS A 70 5.41 0.89 9.71
N TYR A 71 6.11 1.12 10.81
CA TYR A 71 6.10 0.30 12.01
C TYR A 71 6.47 1.15 13.22
N GLU A 72 6.15 0.69 14.41
CA GLU A 72 6.46 1.36 15.66
C GLU A 72 7.99 1.55 15.85
N GLY A 73 8.43 2.78 16.14
CA GLY A 73 9.84 3.14 16.22
C GLY A 73 10.54 3.35 14.87
N LEU A 74 9.78 3.62 13.80
CA LEU A 74 10.36 4.14 12.56
C LEU A 74 10.91 5.54 12.81
N ASP A 75 12.17 5.75 12.51
CA ASP A 75 12.88 7.01 12.67
C ASP A 75 13.36 7.60 11.33
N GLU A 76 13.96 8.78 11.39
CA GLU A 76 14.48 9.49 10.24
C GLU A 76 15.51 8.65 9.47
N SER A 77 16.39 7.93 10.17
CA SER A 77 17.45 7.12 9.55
C SER A 77 16.92 5.97 8.70
N LYS A 78 15.70 5.52 8.97
CA LYS A 78 15.03 4.45 8.23
C LYS A 78 14.02 4.95 7.21
N ALA A 79 13.45 6.14 7.43
CA ALA A 79 12.43 6.72 6.56
C ALA A 79 13.02 7.65 5.49
N ILE A 80 14.00 8.50 5.84
CA ILE A 80 14.50 9.58 5.00
C ILE A 80 15.90 9.27 4.48
N TYR A 81 16.92 9.23 5.33
CA TYR A 81 18.31 8.95 4.94
C TYR A 81 19.13 8.42 6.10
N GLU A 82 20.25 7.81 5.77
CA GLU A 82 21.28 7.37 6.72
C GLU A 82 22.64 7.61 6.09
N TRP A 83 23.63 7.99 6.90
CA TRP A 83 25.00 8.08 6.45
C TRP A 83 25.65 6.70 6.39
N ASP A 84 26.34 6.38 5.29
CA ASP A 84 27.14 5.15 5.15
C ASP A 84 28.45 5.26 5.95
N TYR A 85 28.34 5.17 7.27
CA TYR A 85 29.48 5.25 8.18
C TYR A 85 30.57 4.22 7.88
N ARG A 86 30.20 3.06 7.32
CA ARG A 86 31.19 2.03 6.94
C ARG A 86 32.05 2.51 5.78
N ARG A 87 31.45 3.11 4.78
CA ARG A 87 32.13 3.65 3.62
C ARG A 87 32.95 4.89 4.01
N GLN A 88 32.42 5.75 4.88
CA GLN A 88 33.14 6.89 5.43
C GLN A 88 34.41 6.44 6.18
N LEU A 89 34.28 5.45 7.08
CA LEU A 89 35.41 4.92 7.85
C LEU A 89 36.47 4.28 6.95
N LEU A 90 36.05 3.50 5.94
CA LEU A 90 36.97 2.91 4.98
C LEU A 90 37.74 3.98 4.19
N GLN A 91 37.07 5.04 3.77
CA GLN A 91 37.68 6.14 3.05
C GLN A 91 38.74 6.85 3.91
N LEU A 92 38.45 7.13 5.18
CA LEU A 92 39.39 7.71 6.13
C LEU A 92 40.62 6.82 6.31
N GLN A 93 40.44 5.51 6.47
CA GLN A 93 41.56 4.56 6.64
C GLN A 93 42.43 4.45 5.37
N LEU A 94 41.86 4.56 4.19
CA LEU A 94 42.63 4.57 2.95
C LEU A 94 43.49 5.83 2.81
N GLN A 95 42.98 6.97 3.28
CA GLN A 95 43.72 8.24 3.28
C GLN A 95 44.89 8.23 4.27
N GLU A 96 44.71 7.69 5.46
CA GLU A 96 45.81 7.56 6.46
C GLU A 96 46.96 6.68 5.92
N ARG A 97 46.67 5.71 5.03
CA ARG A 97 47.67 4.82 4.47
C ARG A 97 48.31 5.29 3.17
N GLY A 98 47.66 6.23 2.47
CA GLY A 98 48.09 6.71 1.16
C GLY A 98 48.83 8.04 1.19
N GLY A 99 49.81 8.24 2.02
CA GLY A 99 50.69 9.41 2.20
C GLY A 99 50.53 10.56 1.20
N ALA A 100 50.09 11.68 1.69
CA ALA A 100 50.35 13.05 1.23
C ALA A 100 50.37 13.36 -0.26
N ASP A 101 49.26 13.27 -0.95
CA ASP A 101 48.84 14.10 -2.08
C ASP A 101 47.31 14.05 -2.23
N GLY A 102 46.63 14.05 -1.10
CA GLY A 102 45.18 13.99 -1.04
C GLY A 102 44.59 15.38 -1.05
N ASP A 103 43.78 15.67 -2.05
CA ASP A 103 42.75 16.69 -1.97
C ASP A 103 42.12 16.69 -0.59
N ASP A 104 42.11 17.84 0.04
CA ASP A 104 41.66 18.13 1.40
C ASP A 104 40.21 17.62 1.59
N LEU A 105 40.02 16.32 1.91
CA LEU A 105 38.74 15.85 2.39
C LEU A 105 38.54 16.47 3.78
N THR A 106 38.13 17.72 3.76
CA THR A 106 37.52 18.40 4.88
C THR A 106 36.33 17.55 5.40
N ALA A 107 35.90 17.78 6.62
CA ALA A 107 34.68 17.17 7.17
C ALA A 107 33.48 17.23 6.17
N ALA A 108 33.46 18.25 5.30
CA ALA A 108 32.51 18.39 4.20
C ALA A 108 32.59 17.27 3.14
N GLY A 109 33.75 16.66 2.92
CA GLY A 109 33.91 15.59 1.93
C GLY A 109 33.31 14.24 2.34
N ILE A 110 33.36 13.90 3.63
CA ILE A 110 32.81 12.63 4.15
C ILE A 110 31.28 12.68 4.37
N PHE A 111 30.69 13.87 4.42
CA PHE A 111 29.24 14.10 4.46
C PHE A 111 28.70 14.53 3.08
N GLY A 112 29.37 14.13 2.01
CA GLY A 112 28.92 14.34 0.64
C GLY A 112 27.84 13.34 0.21
N GLU A 113 27.21 13.65 -0.92
CA GLU A 113 26.14 12.82 -1.51
C GLU A 113 26.53 11.35 -1.74
N ASP A 114 27.82 11.07 -1.96
CA ASP A 114 28.35 9.70 -2.18
C ASP A 114 28.24 8.79 -0.97
N PHE A 115 28.10 9.36 0.21
CA PHE A 115 27.96 8.63 1.47
C PHE A 115 26.54 8.65 2.02
N LEU A 116 25.58 9.24 1.29
CA LEU A 116 24.20 9.34 1.68
C LEU A 116 23.41 8.13 1.18
N LEU A 117 22.89 7.31 2.08
CA LEU A 117 21.97 6.23 1.78
C LEU A 117 20.55 6.76 1.76
N SER A 118 20.01 6.99 0.56
CA SER A 118 18.62 7.42 0.40
C SER A 118 17.66 6.31 0.85
N ARG A 119 16.81 6.62 1.83
CA ARG A 119 15.71 5.78 2.29
C ARG A 119 14.44 6.13 1.46
N PRO A 120 13.33 5.41 1.61
CA PRO A 120 12.19 5.53 0.68
C PRO A 120 11.68 6.97 0.45
N LEU A 121 11.59 7.80 1.49
CA LEU A 121 11.11 9.18 1.34
C LEU A 121 12.09 10.02 0.52
N LEU A 122 13.37 10.03 0.86
CA LEU A 122 14.37 10.77 0.10
C LEU A 122 14.55 10.19 -1.30
N ALA A 123 14.47 8.88 -1.47
CA ALA A 123 14.53 8.23 -2.78
C ALA A 123 13.40 8.70 -3.71
N ALA A 124 12.19 8.90 -3.16
CA ALA A 124 11.05 9.43 -3.92
C ALA A 124 11.27 10.91 -4.31
N ILE A 125 11.81 11.73 -3.39
CA ILE A 125 12.10 13.14 -3.62
C ILE A 125 13.24 13.33 -4.65
N ARG A 126 14.31 12.53 -4.55
CA ARG A 126 15.47 12.61 -5.46
C ARG A 126 15.23 11.93 -6.82
N SER A 127 14.11 11.27 -7.01
CA SER A 127 13.86 10.52 -8.23
C SER A 127 13.96 11.41 -9.47
N GLU A 128 14.71 10.95 -10.47
CA GLU A 128 14.84 11.65 -11.77
C GLU A 128 13.65 11.40 -12.69
N GLN A 129 12.77 10.51 -12.33
CA GLN A 129 11.54 10.21 -13.05
C GLN A 129 10.33 10.25 -12.10
N PRO A 130 9.13 10.52 -12.62
CA PRO A 130 7.91 10.45 -11.81
C PRO A 130 7.73 9.08 -11.16
N VAL A 131 7.39 9.05 -9.87
CA VAL A 131 7.22 7.82 -9.09
C VAL A 131 5.88 7.82 -8.35
N VAL A 132 5.43 6.64 -7.95
CA VAL A 132 4.38 6.46 -6.94
C VAL A 132 5.05 6.15 -5.61
N LEU A 133 4.75 6.93 -4.58
CA LEU A 133 5.20 6.71 -3.21
C LEU A 133 4.05 6.13 -2.39
N LEU A 134 4.22 4.91 -1.90
CA LEU A 134 3.30 4.26 -0.98
C LEU A 134 3.86 4.30 0.44
N ILE A 135 3.16 4.97 1.35
CA ILE A 135 3.41 5.00 2.78
C ILE A 135 2.39 4.07 3.44
N ASP A 136 2.80 2.85 3.75
CA ASP A 136 1.89 1.76 4.11
C ASP A 136 1.80 1.60 5.63
N GLU A 137 0.56 1.46 6.15
CA GLU A 137 0.22 1.34 7.57
C GLU A 137 0.69 2.55 8.41
N VAL A 138 0.38 3.77 7.95
CA VAL A 138 0.81 5.03 8.61
C VAL A 138 0.29 5.16 10.04
N ASP A 139 -0.79 4.49 10.38
CA ASP A 139 -1.36 4.41 11.73
C ASP A 139 -0.48 3.64 12.74
N ARG A 140 0.65 3.04 12.29
CA ARG A 140 1.66 2.43 13.16
C ARG A 140 2.78 3.38 13.58
N LEU A 141 2.83 4.57 13.00
CA LEU A 141 3.83 5.57 13.37
C LEU A 141 3.48 6.18 14.73
N ASP A 142 4.48 6.59 15.49
CA ASP A 142 4.31 7.51 16.61
C ASP A 142 4.14 8.96 16.10
N MET A 143 3.89 9.90 17.02
CA MET A 143 3.65 11.30 16.66
C MET A 143 4.92 11.99 16.11
N GLU A 144 6.11 11.56 16.55
CA GLU A 144 7.38 12.15 16.11
C GLU A 144 7.67 11.73 14.66
N ALA A 145 7.51 10.45 14.34
CA ALA A 145 7.66 9.94 12.99
C ALA A 145 6.57 10.49 12.03
N GLU A 146 5.34 10.73 12.52
CA GLU A 146 4.31 11.39 11.72
C GLU A 146 4.69 12.84 11.36
N ALA A 147 5.40 13.55 12.25
CA ALA A 147 5.88 14.91 11.98
C ALA A 147 6.89 14.95 10.81
N LEU A 148 7.74 13.92 10.64
CA LEU A 148 8.65 13.81 9.50
C LEU A 148 7.88 13.73 8.16
N LEU A 149 6.75 13.02 8.14
CA LEU A 149 5.91 12.96 6.94
C LEU A 149 5.31 14.32 6.60
N LEU A 150 5.00 15.16 7.59
CA LEU A 150 4.40 16.47 7.34
C LEU A 150 5.31 17.39 6.56
N GLU A 151 6.63 17.39 6.82
CA GLU A 151 7.60 18.16 6.04
C GLU A 151 7.60 17.68 4.59
N VAL A 152 7.81 16.38 4.39
CA VAL A 152 7.91 15.79 3.05
C VAL A 152 6.64 15.99 2.22
N LEU A 153 5.46 15.80 2.84
CA LEU A 153 4.17 15.88 2.14
C LEU A 153 3.65 17.30 1.94
N SER A 154 4.21 18.30 2.64
CA SER A 154 3.79 19.69 2.51
C SER A 154 4.43 20.38 1.31
N GLU A 155 5.73 20.21 1.15
CA GLU A 155 6.53 20.95 0.20
C GLU A 155 7.34 20.04 -0.75
N TYR A 156 7.19 18.72 -0.60
CA TYR A 156 7.93 17.71 -1.36
C TYR A 156 9.44 17.97 -1.33
N GLN A 157 9.94 18.23 -0.12
CA GLN A 157 11.36 18.47 0.15
C GLN A 157 11.81 17.78 1.42
N VAL A 158 13.12 17.65 1.57
CA VAL A 158 13.79 17.13 2.77
C VAL A 158 14.97 18.03 3.09
N SER A 159 15.09 18.44 4.34
CA SER A 159 16.24 19.21 4.84
C SER A 159 17.28 18.26 5.42
N ILE A 160 18.48 18.26 4.82
CA ILE A 160 19.63 17.48 5.29
C ILE A 160 20.66 18.47 5.80
N PRO A 161 21.01 18.47 7.10
CA PRO A 161 21.85 19.50 7.70
C PRO A 161 23.14 19.81 6.94
N GLU A 162 23.84 18.77 6.44
CA GLU A 162 25.13 18.93 5.77
C GLU A 162 25.03 19.23 4.26
N LEU A 163 23.88 18.92 3.64
CA LEU A 163 23.67 19.06 2.21
C LEU A 163 22.65 20.16 1.82
N GLY A 164 21.96 20.71 2.84
CA GLY A 164 20.88 21.66 2.60
C GLY A 164 19.56 21.01 2.23
N THR A 165 18.68 21.78 1.59
CA THR A 165 17.34 21.33 1.24
C THR A 165 17.32 20.65 -0.14
N VAL A 166 16.85 19.42 -0.18
CA VAL A 166 16.61 18.65 -1.40
C VAL A 166 15.14 18.74 -1.73
N THR A 167 14.80 19.35 -2.86
CA THR A 167 13.42 19.52 -3.36
C THR A 167 13.16 18.54 -4.49
N ALA A 168 11.93 18.01 -4.56
CA ALA A 168 11.53 17.07 -5.59
C ALA A 168 11.60 17.67 -6.99
N ARG A 169 12.29 17.00 -7.93
CA ARG A 169 12.27 17.33 -9.35
C ARG A 169 10.92 17.00 -9.99
N HIS A 170 10.36 15.89 -9.57
CA HIS A 170 9.02 15.43 -9.95
C HIS A 170 8.23 15.16 -8.68
N ILE A 171 7.09 15.82 -8.50
CA ILE A 171 6.21 15.58 -7.37
C ILE A 171 5.73 14.13 -7.44
N PRO A 172 6.02 13.28 -6.43
CA PRO A 172 5.55 11.89 -6.41
C PRO A 172 4.03 11.82 -6.26
N GLU A 173 3.39 10.82 -6.85
CA GLU A 173 2.01 10.47 -6.52
C GLU A 173 2.00 9.70 -5.20
N VAL A 174 1.47 10.30 -4.13
CA VAL A 174 1.59 9.75 -2.78
C VAL A 174 0.29 9.11 -2.32
N PHE A 175 0.40 7.87 -1.85
CA PHE A 175 -0.69 7.11 -1.23
C PHE A 175 -0.28 6.69 0.17
N LEU A 176 -1.10 7.05 1.17
CA LEU A 176 -0.95 6.61 2.55
C LEU A 176 -2.06 5.60 2.85
N THR A 177 -1.73 4.50 3.52
CA THR A 177 -2.74 3.54 3.97
C THR A 177 -2.81 3.50 5.49
N SER A 178 -4.03 3.34 6.02
CA SER A 178 -4.29 3.22 7.44
C SER A 178 -5.35 2.14 7.69
N ASN A 179 -5.13 1.30 8.70
CA ASN A 179 -6.13 0.37 9.21
C ASN A 179 -6.98 0.98 10.33
N ASN A 180 -6.80 2.28 10.59
CA ASN A 180 -7.49 3.03 11.61
C ASN A 180 -7.32 2.45 13.03
N THR A 181 -6.10 1.94 13.33
CA THR A 181 -5.76 1.39 14.66
C THR A 181 -5.51 2.49 15.67
N ARG A 182 -5.14 3.69 15.22
CA ARG A 182 -5.12 4.95 15.97
C ARG A 182 -5.53 6.12 15.10
N ASP A 183 -5.94 7.21 15.74
CA ASP A 183 -6.21 8.46 15.04
C ASP A 183 -4.92 9.11 14.54
N LEU A 184 -4.93 9.49 13.26
CA LEU A 184 -3.88 10.31 12.65
C LEU A 184 -4.09 11.79 12.99
N SER A 185 -3.01 12.58 13.00
CA SER A 185 -3.11 14.00 13.28
C SER A 185 -3.97 14.74 12.25
N GLU A 186 -4.69 15.75 12.72
CA GLU A 186 -5.45 16.66 11.86
C GLU A 186 -4.56 17.36 10.82
N ALA A 187 -3.28 17.58 11.17
CA ALA A 187 -2.32 18.20 10.28
C ALA A 187 -2.05 17.30 9.05
N LEU A 188 -1.92 15.99 9.23
CA LEU A 188 -1.74 15.03 8.15
C LEU A 188 -3.02 14.87 7.33
N LYS A 189 -4.16 14.69 7.98
CA LYS A 189 -5.47 14.54 7.31
C LYS A 189 -5.81 15.72 6.40
N ARG A 190 -5.56 16.96 6.82
CA ARG A 190 -5.82 18.18 6.02
C ARG A 190 -4.97 18.29 4.74
N ARG A 191 -3.82 17.64 4.69
CA ARG A 191 -2.96 17.64 3.50
C ARG A 191 -3.38 16.63 2.45
N CYS A 192 -4.14 15.61 2.84
CA CYS A 192 -4.54 14.50 2.00
C CYS A 192 -5.95 14.66 1.44
N LEU A 193 -6.18 14.09 0.26
CA LEU A 193 -7.51 13.66 -0.14
C LEU A 193 -7.86 12.41 0.65
N TYR A 194 -9.10 12.29 1.08
CA TYR A 194 -9.56 11.17 1.90
C TYR A 194 -10.32 10.15 1.06
N LEU A 195 -9.99 8.88 1.23
CA LEU A 195 -10.69 7.75 0.62
C LEU A 195 -10.94 6.67 1.68
N HIS A 196 -12.19 6.35 1.94
CA HIS A 196 -12.54 5.20 2.77
C HIS A 196 -12.81 3.97 1.90
N LEU A 197 -12.09 2.88 2.13
CA LEU A 197 -12.30 1.58 1.47
C LEU A 197 -12.89 0.59 2.48
N GLY A 198 -14.20 0.35 2.39
CA GLY A 198 -14.88 -0.72 3.10
C GLY A 198 -14.73 -2.07 2.40
N TYR A 199 -15.33 -3.11 2.99
CA TYR A 199 -15.49 -4.37 2.27
C TYR A 199 -16.43 -4.18 1.07
N PRO A 200 -16.16 -4.82 -0.06
CA PRO A 200 -17.00 -4.71 -1.26
C PRO A 200 -18.37 -5.34 -1.03
N SER A 201 -19.35 -4.95 -1.85
CA SER A 201 -20.61 -5.69 -1.95
C SER A 201 -20.35 -7.12 -2.43
N MET A 202 -21.28 -8.03 -2.15
CA MET A 202 -21.20 -9.43 -2.60
C MET A 202 -20.99 -9.54 -4.12
N GLN A 203 -21.72 -8.75 -4.91
CA GLN A 203 -21.55 -8.72 -6.36
C GLN A 203 -20.13 -8.27 -6.75
N ARG A 204 -19.65 -7.19 -6.12
CA ARG A 204 -18.31 -6.66 -6.40
C ARG A 204 -17.21 -7.62 -5.99
N GLU A 205 -17.42 -8.38 -4.91
CA GLU A 205 -16.45 -9.39 -4.48
C GLU A 205 -16.38 -10.56 -5.46
N ALA A 206 -17.52 -11.02 -5.99
CA ALA A 206 -17.54 -12.03 -7.05
C ALA A 206 -16.76 -11.55 -8.29
N GLU A 207 -16.96 -10.30 -8.72
CA GLU A 207 -16.20 -9.70 -9.82
C GLU A 207 -14.69 -9.65 -9.53
N ILE A 208 -14.30 -9.31 -8.30
CA ILE A 208 -12.87 -9.30 -7.88
C ILE A 208 -12.31 -10.73 -7.91
N VAL A 209 -13.05 -11.69 -7.40
CA VAL A 209 -12.62 -13.11 -7.44
C VAL A 209 -12.40 -13.57 -8.88
N GLN A 210 -13.34 -13.29 -9.78
CA GLN A 210 -13.21 -13.64 -11.20
C GLN A 210 -12.04 -12.93 -11.89
N LEU A 211 -11.78 -11.66 -11.56
CA LEU A 211 -10.63 -10.94 -12.10
C LEU A 211 -9.31 -11.63 -11.74
N HIS A 212 -9.21 -12.18 -10.51
CA HIS A 212 -7.99 -12.81 -10.02
C HIS A 212 -7.91 -14.32 -10.25
N VAL A 213 -9.05 -14.97 -10.55
CA VAL A 213 -9.19 -16.41 -10.83
C VAL A 213 -10.13 -16.59 -12.02
N PRO A 214 -9.67 -16.24 -13.24
CA PRO A 214 -10.54 -16.24 -14.43
C PRO A 214 -11.10 -17.61 -14.82
N GLU A 215 -10.48 -18.69 -14.35
CA GLU A 215 -10.90 -20.07 -14.61
C GLU A 215 -12.10 -20.49 -13.73
N LEU A 216 -12.45 -19.70 -12.72
CA LEU A 216 -13.56 -19.98 -11.83
C LEU A 216 -14.90 -19.69 -12.53
N SER A 217 -15.90 -20.55 -12.36
CA SER A 217 -17.24 -20.26 -12.89
C SER A 217 -17.90 -19.07 -12.17
N ASP A 218 -18.74 -18.32 -12.88
CA ASP A 218 -19.54 -17.21 -12.32
C ASP A 218 -20.38 -17.66 -11.13
N HIS A 219 -20.90 -18.88 -11.21
CA HIS A 219 -21.71 -19.49 -10.15
C HIS A 219 -20.89 -19.68 -8.88
N LEU A 220 -19.73 -20.34 -8.97
CA LEU A 220 -18.87 -20.59 -7.81
C LEU A 220 -18.30 -19.29 -7.23
N ALA A 221 -17.95 -18.30 -8.05
CA ALA A 221 -17.54 -16.99 -7.59
C ALA A 221 -18.63 -16.29 -6.77
N SER A 222 -19.89 -16.43 -7.21
CA SER A 222 -21.04 -15.87 -6.50
C SER A 222 -21.31 -16.58 -5.17
N GLU A 223 -21.19 -17.92 -5.13
CA GLU A 223 -21.33 -18.71 -3.90
C GLU A 223 -20.23 -18.34 -2.87
N ILE A 224 -18.97 -18.21 -3.31
CA ILE A 224 -17.86 -17.77 -2.49
C ILE A 224 -18.15 -16.39 -1.89
N ALA A 225 -18.54 -15.43 -2.71
CA ALA A 225 -18.84 -14.08 -2.28
C ALA A 225 -20.01 -14.02 -1.29
N ALA A 226 -21.05 -14.83 -1.52
CA ALA A 226 -22.21 -14.93 -0.62
C ALA A 226 -21.80 -15.48 0.75
N LEU A 227 -21.04 -16.58 0.77
CA LEU A 227 -20.56 -17.17 2.04
C LEU A 227 -19.65 -16.20 2.81
N VAL A 228 -18.71 -15.55 2.12
CA VAL A 228 -17.82 -14.56 2.74
C VAL A 228 -18.60 -13.37 3.31
N ALA A 229 -19.66 -12.92 2.62
CA ALA A 229 -20.53 -11.85 3.14
C ALA A 229 -21.23 -12.27 4.44
N VAL A 230 -21.72 -13.52 4.55
CA VAL A 230 -22.27 -14.07 5.79
C VAL A 230 -21.22 -14.07 6.89
N LEU A 231 -20.03 -14.59 6.62
CA LEU A 231 -18.95 -14.65 7.61
C LEU A 231 -18.53 -13.26 8.10
N ARG A 232 -18.51 -12.24 7.25
CA ARG A 232 -18.22 -10.86 7.66
C ARG A 232 -19.30 -10.23 8.52
N GLY A 233 -20.53 -10.73 8.44
CA GLY A 233 -21.63 -10.33 9.32
C GLY A 233 -21.59 -10.98 10.69
N ALA A 234 -20.83 -12.08 10.86
CA ALA A 234 -20.69 -12.79 12.12
C ALA A 234 -19.70 -12.09 13.07
N ASP A 235 -19.79 -12.39 14.38
CA ASP A 235 -18.90 -11.86 15.44
C ASP A 235 -17.51 -12.54 15.41
N LEU A 236 -16.84 -12.49 14.27
CA LEU A 236 -15.50 -13.02 14.10
C LEU A 236 -14.46 -12.08 14.69
N LYS A 237 -13.43 -12.63 15.32
CA LYS A 237 -12.26 -11.87 15.76
C LYS A 237 -11.55 -11.19 14.60
N LYS A 238 -11.48 -11.90 13.45
CA LYS A 238 -10.89 -11.38 12.23
C LYS A 238 -11.75 -11.80 11.02
N PRO A 239 -12.58 -10.89 10.50
CA PRO A 239 -13.31 -11.16 9.26
C PRO A 239 -12.37 -11.45 8.09
N PRO A 240 -12.76 -12.33 7.13
CA PRO A 240 -11.94 -12.65 5.98
C PRO A 240 -11.70 -11.43 5.10
N SER A 241 -10.45 -11.24 4.68
CA SER A 241 -10.03 -10.21 3.75
C SER A 241 -10.30 -10.61 2.30
N ILE A 242 -10.27 -9.64 1.38
CA ILE A 242 -10.38 -9.93 -0.07
C ILE A 242 -9.27 -10.88 -0.53
N SER A 243 -8.04 -10.73 -0.02
CA SER A 243 -6.94 -11.62 -0.38
C SER A 243 -7.20 -13.06 0.05
N GLU A 244 -7.73 -13.25 1.28
CA GLU A 244 -8.11 -14.57 1.78
C GLU A 244 -9.26 -15.17 0.96
N THR A 245 -10.22 -14.36 0.50
CA THR A 245 -11.29 -14.81 -0.42
C THR A 245 -10.72 -15.31 -1.76
N VAL A 246 -9.79 -14.56 -2.35
CA VAL A 246 -9.14 -14.96 -3.60
C VAL A 246 -8.31 -16.22 -3.42
N ASP A 247 -7.58 -16.34 -2.31
CA ASP A 247 -6.77 -17.53 -2.02
C ASP A 247 -7.67 -18.76 -1.78
N TRP A 248 -8.84 -18.57 -1.19
CA TRP A 248 -9.82 -19.64 -1.03
C TRP A 248 -10.43 -20.07 -2.37
N ALA A 249 -10.74 -19.12 -3.25
CA ALA A 249 -11.19 -19.39 -4.61
C ALA A 249 -10.17 -20.22 -5.41
N ARG A 250 -8.88 -19.88 -5.31
CA ARG A 250 -7.79 -20.67 -5.90
C ARG A 250 -7.70 -22.06 -5.32
N THR A 251 -7.90 -22.19 -4.00
CA THR A 251 -7.89 -23.49 -3.31
C THR A 251 -9.03 -24.38 -3.81
N LEU A 252 -10.25 -23.85 -3.91
CA LEU A 252 -11.40 -24.58 -4.43
C LEU A 252 -11.18 -25.01 -5.87
N LEU A 253 -10.64 -24.14 -6.72
CA LEU A 253 -10.30 -24.47 -8.10
C LEU A 253 -9.25 -25.61 -8.17
N ALA A 254 -8.21 -25.53 -7.33
CA ALA A 254 -7.15 -26.56 -7.26
C ALA A 254 -7.69 -27.92 -6.78
N LEU A 255 -8.77 -27.95 -6.00
CA LEU A 255 -9.48 -29.16 -5.59
C LEU A 255 -10.49 -29.66 -6.63
N GLY A 256 -10.65 -28.95 -7.77
CA GLY A 256 -11.59 -29.31 -8.82
C GLY A 256 -13.06 -29.05 -8.48
N ALA A 257 -13.33 -28.09 -7.58
CA ALA A 257 -14.69 -27.75 -7.20
C ALA A 257 -15.46 -27.13 -8.36
N GLY A 258 -16.61 -27.69 -8.70
CA GLY A 258 -17.57 -27.08 -9.63
C GLY A 258 -18.66 -26.26 -8.93
N GLU A 259 -18.92 -26.57 -7.66
CA GLU A 259 -19.89 -25.93 -6.77
C GLU A 259 -19.36 -25.96 -5.34
N LEU A 260 -19.88 -25.11 -4.46
CA LEU A 260 -19.48 -25.02 -3.06
C LEU A 260 -20.31 -25.98 -2.20
N THR A 261 -19.77 -27.18 -1.92
CA THR A 261 -20.43 -28.15 -1.05
C THR A 261 -20.08 -27.89 0.43
N ASP A 262 -20.96 -28.35 1.34
CA ASP A 262 -20.74 -28.27 2.80
C ASP A 262 -19.43 -28.94 3.22
N GLU A 263 -19.12 -30.09 2.63
CA GLU A 263 -17.90 -30.84 2.92
C GLU A 263 -16.65 -30.08 2.51
N MET A 264 -16.63 -29.50 1.30
CA MET A 264 -15.53 -28.66 0.83
C MET A 264 -15.37 -27.42 1.69
N THR A 265 -16.48 -26.79 2.08
CA THR A 265 -16.46 -25.62 2.96
C THR A 265 -15.79 -25.98 4.29
N ARG A 266 -16.20 -27.07 4.96
CA ARG A 266 -15.59 -27.52 6.22
C ARG A 266 -14.09 -27.78 6.09
N GLN A 267 -13.67 -28.47 5.04
CA GLN A 267 -12.28 -28.86 4.84
C GLN A 267 -11.37 -27.66 4.51
N THR A 268 -11.91 -26.61 3.90
CA THR A 268 -11.11 -25.49 3.39
C THR A 268 -11.29 -24.18 4.15
N LEU A 269 -12.17 -24.13 5.15
CA LEU A 269 -12.50 -22.93 5.93
C LEU A 269 -11.26 -22.30 6.61
N SER A 270 -10.24 -23.11 6.94
CA SER A 270 -8.95 -22.65 7.47
C SER A 270 -8.13 -21.79 6.49
N VAL A 271 -8.46 -21.80 5.20
CA VAL A 271 -7.87 -20.88 4.22
C VAL A 271 -8.40 -19.47 4.43
N LEU A 272 -9.70 -19.34 4.74
CA LEU A 272 -10.34 -18.04 5.03
C LEU A 272 -10.06 -17.55 6.45
N LEU A 273 -10.17 -18.42 7.44
CA LEU A 273 -10.14 -18.08 8.86
C LEU A 273 -8.87 -18.61 9.54
N LYS A 274 -8.26 -17.77 10.36
CA LYS A 274 -6.94 -18.04 10.97
C LYS A 274 -7.02 -18.29 12.50
N TYR A 275 -8.24 -18.30 13.05
CA TYR A 275 -8.48 -18.54 14.47
C TYR A 275 -9.46 -19.68 14.64
N GLU A 276 -9.15 -20.63 15.53
CA GLU A 276 -10.00 -21.79 15.83
C GLU A 276 -11.40 -21.38 16.31
N ARG A 277 -11.48 -20.34 17.15
CA ARG A 277 -12.76 -19.76 17.59
C ARG A 277 -13.60 -19.30 16.39
N ASP A 278 -12.98 -18.62 15.44
CA ASP A 278 -13.69 -18.09 14.26
C ASP A 278 -14.18 -19.23 13.36
N ILE A 279 -13.37 -20.30 13.21
CA ILE A 279 -13.77 -21.49 12.45
C ILE A 279 -14.98 -22.16 13.12
N THR A 280 -14.96 -22.34 14.44
CA THR A 280 -16.07 -22.95 15.19
C THR A 280 -17.35 -22.11 15.05
N LEU A 281 -17.23 -20.78 15.18
CA LEU A 281 -18.35 -19.86 14.98
C LEU A 281 -18.90 -19.92 13.55
N ALA A 282 -18.02 -19.91 12.55
CA ALA A 282 -18.40 -19.99 11.15
C ALA A 282 -19.15 -21.29 10.83
N LEU A 283 -18.71 -22.43 11.35
CA LEU A 283 -19.40 -23.70 11.18
C LEU A 283 -20.81 -23.68 11.78
N ALA A 284 -20.97 -23.03 12.94
CA ALA A 284 -22.29 -22.88 13.56
C ALA A 284 -23.20 -21.94 12.75
N GLU A 285 -22.70 -20.78 12.31
CA GLU A 285 -23.45 -19.81 11.49
C GLU A 285 -23.89 -20.41 10.14
N LEU A 286 -23.05 -21.22 9.53
CA LEU A 286 -23.33 -21.89 8.27
C LEU A 286 -24.17 -23.18 8.44
N SER A 287 -24.58 -23.52 9.66
CA SER A 287 -25.27 -24.78 9.99
C SER A 287 -24.48 -26.03 9.56
N LEU A 288 -23.15 -25.95 9.62
CA LEU A 288 -22.19 -26.99 9.23
C LEU A 288 -21.55 -27.68 10.45
N ALA A 289 -21.97 -27.35 11.67
CA ALA A 289 -21.40 -27.86 12.91
C ALA A 289 -21.69 -29.36 13.14
#